data_022e3d91eed7dd84317a3573ec4aa05f
#
_entry.id   022e3d91eed7dd84317a3573ec4aa05f
#
_cell.length_a   1.000
_cell.length_b   1.000
_cell.length_c   1.000
_cell.angle_alpha   90.00
_cell.angle_beta   90.00
_cell.angle_gamma   90.00
#
_symmetry.space_group_name_H-M   'P 1'
#
loop_
_entity.id
_entity.type
_entity.pdbx_description
1 polymer ?
#
loop_
_entity_poly.entity_id
_entity_poly.type
_entity_poly.pdbx_seq_one_letter_code
_entity_poly.pdbx_strand_id
1 'polypeptide(L)'
;MYEHINLITAIITPFNAENEIDYPALDRVIDHLLETGTQGLVIAGTTGESPTLSHEEKLALTQHIATYVPVDTLLIANAGTNNTAESVRNARELSEIPNVDAILAVTPYYNKPNQRGMIAHFTAIADASNRPVMLYNIPGRSAVGLTVDSVVTLAQHPNINRSEERRVG
;
A
#
# COMPACT_ATOMS: atom_id res chain seq x y z
N MET A 1 -12.00 -1.25 13.48
CA MET A 1 -10.90 -0.28 13.50
C MET A 1 -11.14 0.89 12.54
N TYR A 2 -11.82 0.71 11.39
CA TYR A 2 -11.94 1.75 10.35
C TYR A 2 -13.37 2.28 10.14
N GLU A 3 -14.29 2.04 11.08
CA GLU A 3 -15.73 2.37 10.95
C GLU A 3 -16.03 3.87 10.84
N HIS A 4 -15.07 4.71 11.22
CA HIS A 4 -15.22 6.17 11.19
C HIS A 4 -14.35 6.85 10.12
N ILE A 5 -13.59 6.09 9.32
CA ILE A 5 -12.72 6.62 8.25
C ILE A 5 -13.54 6.70 6.96
N ASN A 6 -13.74 7.93 6.47
CA ASN A 6 -14.51 8.21 5.26
C ASN A 6 -13.63 8.62 4.08
N LEU A 7 -12.42 9.15 4.34
CA LEU A 7 -11.53 9.64 3.31
C LEU A 7 -10.09 9.19 3.57
N ILE A 8 -9.56 8.38 2.65
CA ILE A 8 -8.16 7.97 2.62
C ILE A 8 -7.56 8.46 1.31
N THR A 9 -6.45 9.18 1.38
CA THR A 9 -5.79 9.78 0.21
C THR A 9 -4.54 9.01 -0.16
N ALA A 10 -4.43 8.61 -1.44
CA ALA A 10 -3.18 8.11 -1.99
C ALA A 10 -2.24 9.32 -2.22
N ILE A 11 -1.23 9.45 -1.36
CA ILE A 11 -0.33 10.59 -1.35
C ILE A 11 0.73 10.48 -2.45
N ILE A 12 1.14 11.62 -3.00
CA ILE A 12 2.28 11.73 -3.92
C ILE A 12 3.60 11.61 -3.15
N THR A 13 4.68 11.31 -3.87
CA THR A 13 6.07 11.40 -3.36
C THR A 13 6.75 12.57 -4.06
N PRO A 14 6.89 13.74 -3.42
CA PRO A 14 7.62 14.86 -4.00
C PRO A 14 9.12 14.57 -4.12
N PHE A 15 9.74 15.04 -5.22
CA PHE A 15 11.16 14.94 -5.45
C PHE A 15 11.77 16.33 -5.65
N ASN A 16 13.01 16.51 -5.20
CA ASN A 16 13.81 17.71 -5.43
C ASN A 16 14.48 17.69 -6.83
N ALA A 17 15.27 18.71 -7.14
CA ALA A 17 15.96 18.82 -8.43
C ALA A 17 17.04 17.75 -8.63
N GLU A 18 17.50 17.13 -7.57
CA GLU A 18 18.50 16.05 -7.53
C GLU A 18 17.84 14.66 -7.63
N ASN A 19 16.50 14.58 -7.78
CA ASN A 19 15.67 13.38 -7.79
C ASN A 19 15.68 12.61 -6.46
N GLU A 20 15.91 13.28 -5.35
CA GLU A 20 15.76 12.73 -4.01
C GLU A 20 14.37 13.10 -3.44
N ILE A 21 13.87 12.33 -2.48
CA ILE A 21 12.58 12.64 -1.82
C ILE A 21 12.67 14.00 -1.10
N ASP A 22 11.81 14.93 -1.50
CA ASP A 22 11.71 16.26 -0.88
C ASP A 22 10.77 16.19 0.35
N TYR A 23 11.35 15.84 1.51
CA TYR A 23 10.59 15.73 2.76
C TYR A 23 9.91 17.05 3.19
N PRO A 24 10.54 18.24 3.07
CA PRO A 24 9.85 19.50 3.34
C PRO A 24 8.64 19.75 2.43
N ALA A 25 8.69 19.34 1.16
CA ALA A 25 7.52 19.42 0.28
C ALA A 25 6.45 18.39 0.66
N LEU A 26 6.87 17.18 1.04
CA LEU A 26 5.99 16.12 1.51
C LEU A 26 5.22 16.56 2.77
N ASP A 27 5.89 17.17 3.74
CA ASP A 27 5.27 17.67 4.98
C ASP A 27 4.17 18.68 4.66
N ARG A 28 4.42 19.64 3.76
CA ARG A 28 3.38 20.60 3.33
C ARG A 28 2.19 19.93 2.64
N VAL A 29 2.42 18.86 1.88
CA VAL A 29 1.33 18.09 1.25
C VAL A 29 0.52 17.37 2.32
N ILE A 30 1.16 16.77 3.31
CA ILE A 30 0.49 16.08 4.43
C ILE A 30 -0.36 17.09 5.21
N ASP A 31 0.20 18.22 5.61
CA ASP A 31 -0.53 19.26 6.34
C ASP A 31 -1.79 19.70 5.59
N HIS A 32 -1.63 20.00 4.29
CA HIS A 32 -2.77 20.38 3.45
C HIS A 32 -3.86 19.30 3.39
N LEU A 33 -3.47 18.03 3.24
CA LEU A 33 -4.41 16.91 3.17
C LEU A 33 -5.16 16.73 4.50
N LEU A 34 -4.47 16.81 5.63
CA LEU A 34 -5.08 16.69 6.95
C LEU A 34 -6.02 17.87 7.24
N GLU A 35 -5.60 19.10 6.93
CA GLU A 35 -6.44 20.32 7.05
C GLU A 35 -7.71 20.26 6.17
N THR A 36 -7.65 19.59 5.03
CA THR A 36 -8.79 19.45 4.10
C THR A 36 -9.64 18.20 4.36
N GLY A 37 -9.39 17.47 5.44
CA GLY A 37 -10.27 16.41 5.96
C GLY A 37 -9.85 14.98 5.63
N THR A 38 -8.65 14.76 5.08
CA THR A 38 -8.08 13.42 4.94
C THR A 38 -7.90 12.80 6.33
N GLN A 39 -8.35 11.55 6.49
CA GLN A 39 -8.29 10.79 7.74
C GLN A 39 -7.28 9.63 7.68
N GLY A 40 -6.75 9.37 6.50
CA GLY A 40 -5.73 8.34 6.29
C GLY A 40 -4.96 8.53 5.00
N LEU A 41 -3.78 7.95 4.93
CA LEU A 41 -2.87 8.05 3.79
C LEU A 41 -2.49 6.66 3.26
N VAL A 42 -2.48 6.51 1.94
CA VAL A 42 -1.81 5.38 1.26
C VAL A 42 -0.43 5.85 0.82
N ILE A 43 0.59 5.26 1.41
CA ILE A 43 2.00 5.61 1.22
C ILE A 43 2.61 4.74 0.13
N ALA A 44 3.42 5.33 -0.76
CA ALA A 44 4.06 4.64 -1.87
C ALA A 44 3.10 3.78 -2.71
N GLY A 45 1.87 4.24 -2.88
CA GLY A 45 0.91 3.63 -3.82
C GLY A 45 1.26 3.98 -5.27
N THR A 46 0.33 3.73 -6.19
CA THR A 46 0.49 4.10 -7.61
C THR A 46 0.70 5.60 -7.79
N THR A 47 -0.06 6.42 -7.06
CA THR A 47 0.06 7.88 -7.05
C THR A 47 1.41 8.35 -6.50
N GLY A 48 1.97 7.64 -5.54
CA GLY A 48 3.29 7.90 -4.94
C GLY A 48 4.45 7.25 -5.69
N GLU A 49 4.26 6.85 -6.94
CA GLU A 49 5.30 6.36 -7.85
C GLU A 49 6.08 5.13 -7.33
N SER A 50 5.40 4.23 -6.62
CA SER A 50 6.03 3.05 -5.98
C SER A 50 7.06 2.30 -6.83
N PRO A 51 6.86 2.08 -8.16
CA PRO A 51 7.84 1.34 -8.96
C PRO A 51 9.18 2.06 -9.17
N THR A 52 9.25 3.38 -8.94
CA THR A 52 10.47 4.18 -9.10
C THR A 52 11.24 4.37 -7.80
N LEU A 53 10.63 4.01 -6.65
CA LEU A 53 11.26 4.06 -5.34
C LEU A 53 12.05 2.79 -5.06
N SER A 54 13.27 2.94 -4.56
CA SER A 54 14.04 1.84 -3.99
C SER A 54 13.36 1.28 -2.72
N HIS A 55 13.83 0.14 -2.27
CA HIS A 55 13.36 -0.45 -1.01
C HIS A 55 13.63 0.47 0.19
N GLU A 56 14.84 1.02 0.25
CA GLU A 56 15.30 1.93 1.30
C GLU A 56 14.49 3.22 1.31
N GLU A 57 14.18 3.79 0.14
CA GLU A 57 13.33 4.98 0.03
C GLU A 57 11.92 4.71 0.52
N LYS A 58 11.32 3.55 0.21
CA LYS A 58 9.98 3.18 0.72
C LYS A 58 9.95 3.08 2.24
N LEU A 59 10.97 2.47 2.84
CA LEU A 59 11.10 2.38 4.30
C LEU A 59 11.26 3.77 4.92
N ALA A 60 12.19 4.58 4.40
CA ALA A 60 12.46 5.92 4.91
C ALA A 60 11.24 6.85 4.78
N LEU A 61 10.57 6.82 3.61
CA LEU A 61 9.34 7.57 3.36
C LEU A 61 8.23 7.19 4.35
N THR A 62 8.01 5.89 4.53
CA THR A 62 6.98 5.38 5.45
C THR A 62 7.30 5.75 6.89
N GLN A 63 8.56 5.59 7.32
CA GLN A 63 9.01 5.95 8.65
C GLN A 63 8.87 7.46 8.92
N HIS A 64 9.20 8.30 7.95
CA HIS A 64 9.04 9.75 8.05
C HIS A 64 7.56 10.12 8.25
N ILE A 65 6.68 9.63 7.38
CA ILE A 65 5.23 9.92 7.47
C ILE A 65 4.66 9.39 8.80
N ALA A 66 5.01 8.17 9.20
CA ALA A 66 4.52 7.56 10.44
C ALA A 66 4.95 8.31 11.72
N THR A 67 6.04 9.07 11.62
CA THR A 67 6.55 9.91 12.72
C THR A 67 5.94 11.32 12.67
N TYR A 68 5.60 11.80 11.48
CA TYR A 68 5.14 13.18 11.24
C TYR A 68 3.65 13.37 11.53
N VAL A 69 2.80 12.43 11.13
CA VAL A 69 1.35 12.57 11.24
C VAL A 69 0.84 12.32 12.67
N PRO A 70 -0.31 12.90 13.06
CA PRO A 70 -1.01 12.54 14.28
C PRO A 70 -1.27 11.03 14.39
N VAL A 71 -1.24 10.49 15.59
CA VAL A 71 -1.32 9.04 15.86
C VAL A 71 -2.67 8.41 15.47
N ASP A 72 -3.71 9.21 15.31
CA ASP A 72 -5.04 8.82 14.85
C ASP A 72 -5.21 8.87 13.32
N THR A 73 -4.18 9.27 12.58
CA THR A 73 -4.17 9.20 11.12
C THR A 73 -3.93 7.76 10.66
N LEU A 74 -4.87 7.20 9.88
CA LEU A 74 -4.72 5.85 9.34
C LEU A 74 -3.59 5.79 8.32
N LEU A 75 -2.62 4.90 8.50
CA LEU A 75 -1.50 4.71 7.57
C LEU A 75 -1.53 3.33 6.91
N ILE A 76 -1.57 3.33 5.58
CA ILE A 76 -1.53 2.14 4.74
C ILE A 76 -0.27 2.20 3.88
N ALA A 77 0.69 1.30 4.13
CA ALA A 77 1.95 1.26 3.39
C ALA A 77 1.90 0.23 2.25
N ASN A 78 2.31 0.61 1.05
CA ASN A 78 2.32 -0.30 -0.09
C ASN A 78 3.58 -1.17 -0.10
N ALA A 79 3.37 -2.48 0.05
CA ALA A 79 4.40 -3.51 -0.05
C ALA A 79 4.39 -4.25 -1.40
N GLY A 80 3.28 -4.16 -2.15
CA GLY A 80 3.06 -4.98 -3.33
C GLY A 80 3.94 -4.61 -4.52
N THR A 81 4.55 -5.63 -5.10
CA THR A 81 5.24 -5.60 -6.40
C THR A 81 4.83 -6.81 -7.23
N ASN A 82 5.36 -6.96 -8.44
CA ASN A 82 5.16 -8.16 -9.25
C ASN A 82 6.14 -9.31 -8.90
N ASN A 83 6.97 -9.12 -7.87
CA ASN A 83 7.90 -10.11 -7.33
C ASN A 83 7.43 -10.50 -5.91
N THR A 84 7.02 -11.77 -5.74
CA THR A 84 6.49 -12.24 -4.46
C THR A 84 7.52 -12.15 -3.33
N ALA A 85 8.78 -12.51 -3.58
CA ALA A 85 9.82 -12.47 -2.56
C ALA A 85 10.10 -11.04 -2.07
N GLU A 86 10.10 -10.08 -2.98
CA GLU A 86 10.24 -8.66 -2.66
C GLU A 86 9.02 -8.15 -1.88
N SER A 87 7.81 -8.47 -2.33
CA SER A 87 6.57 -8.08 -1.64
C SER A 87 6.49 -8.64 -0.22
N VAL A 88 6.94 -9.88 -0.02
CA VAL A 88 7.04 -10.52 1.31
C VAL A 88 8.02 -9.78 2.21
N ARG A 89 9.21 -9.42 1.69
CA ARG A 89 10.20 -8.63 2.43
C ARG A 89 9.63 -7.27 2.81
N ASN A 90 9.08 -6.55 1.85
CA ASN A 90 8.46 -5.24 2.06
C ASN A 90 7.34 -5.30 3.11
N ALA A 91 6.45 -6.29 3.01
CA ALA A 91 5.34 -6.43 3.94
C ALA A 91 5.82 -6.66 5.37
N ARG A 92 6.85 -7.49 5.56
CA ARG A 92 7.45 -7.74 6.86
C ARG A 92 8.01 -6.46 7.46
N GLU A 93 8.89 -5.77 6.73
CA GLU A 93 9.61 -4.61 7.24
C GLU A 93 8.69 -3.38 7.43
N LEU A 94 7.81 -3.10 6.47
CA LEU A 94 6.87 -1.98 6.59
C LEU A 94 5.84 -2.19 7.71
N SER A 95 5.42 -3.44 7.96
CA SER A 95 4.46 -3.74 9.03
C SER A 95 5.04 -3.65 10.44
N GLU A 96 6.38 -3.58 10.57
CA GLU A 96 7.08 -3.35 11.83
C GLU A 96 7.21 -1.86 12.18
N ILE A 97 7.01 -0.96 11.22
CA ILE A 97 7.08 0.49 11.45
C ILE A 97 5.92 0.89 12.39
N PRO A 98 6.22 1.55 13.53
CA PRO A 98 5.18 2.06 14.41
C PRO A 98 4.19 2.98 13.67
N ASN A 99 2.92 2.94 14.06
CA ASN A 99 1.81 3.70 13.47
C ASN A 99 1.42 3.29 12.04
N VAL A 100 2.06 2.31 11.41
CA VAL A 100 1.51 1.67 10.19
C VAL A 100 0.37 0.75 10.61
N ASP A 101 -0.82 0.96 10.05
CA ASP A 101 -2.05 0.24 10.41
C ASP A 101 -2.35 -0.93 9.49
N ALA A 102 -1.99 -0.80 8.21
CA ALA A 102 -2.24 -1.84 7.21
C ALA A 102 -1.18 -1.84 6.09
N ILE A 103 -1.11 -2.95 5.38
CA ILE A 103 -0.27 -3.15 4.20
C ILE A 103 -1.15 -3.22 2.96
N LEU A 104 -0.83 -2.45 1.92
CA LEU A 104 -1.45 -2.55 0.61
C LEU A 104 -0.62 -3.49 -0.27
N ALA A 105 -1.28 -4.42 -0.96
CA ALA A 105 -0.63 -5.33 -1.90
C ALA A 105 -1.38 -5.33 -3.24
N VAL A 106 -0.71 -4.87 -4.29
CA VAL A 106 -1.25 -4.84 -5.65
C VAL A 106 -1.17 -6.23 -6.30
N THR A 107 -2.15 -6.54 -7.17
CA THR A 107 -2.04 -7.72 -8.06
C THR A 107 -0.74 -7.67 -8.87
N PRO A 108 0.02 -8.80 -8.99
CA PRO A 108 1.26 -8.82 -9.75
C PRO A 108 1.04 -8.35 -11.19
N TYR A 109 1.57 -7.18 -11.51
CA TYR A 109 1.49 -6.57 -12.83
C TYR A 109 2.56 -7.14 -13.77
N TYR A 110 2.37 -7.00 -15.09
CA TYR A 110 3.30 -7.43 -16.15
C TYR A 110 3.39 -8.95 -16.34
N ASN A 111 3.68 -9.76 -15.30
CA ASN A 111 3.88 -11.21 -15.35
C ASN A 111 2.58 -11.98 -15.61
N LYS A 112 1.41 -11.38 -15.39
CA LYS A 112 0.08 -11.97 -15.63
C LYS A 112 -0.11 -13.36 -15.03
N PRO A 113 0.06 -13.56 -13.71
CA PRO A 113 -0.16 -14.85 -13.07
C PRO A 113 -1.62 -15.27 -13.17
N ASN A 114 -1.89 -16.58 -13.16
CA ASN A 114 -3.25 -17.10 -13.05
C ASN A 114 -3.80 -16.92 -11.61
N GLN A 115 -5.09 -17.21 -11.39
CA GLN A 115 -5.75 -17.03 -10.09
C GLN A 115 -5.07 -17.78 -8.96
N ARG A 116 -4.64 -19.03 -9.18
CA ARG A 116 -3.91 -19.81 -8.18
C ARG A 116 -2.58 -19.16 -7.80
N GLY A 117 -1.86 -18.61 -8.78
CA GLY A 117 -0.61 -17.87 -8.54
C GLY A 117 -0.85 -16.58 -7.76
N MET A 118 -1.93 -15.84 -8.07
CA MET A 118 -2.31 -14.64 -7.30
C MET A 118 -2.71 -14.97 -5.87
N ILE A 119 -3.49 -16.03 -5.65
CA ILE A 119 -3.84 -16.48 -4.30
C ILE A 119 -2.57 -16.81 -3.50
N ALA A 120 -1.64 -17.59 -4.07
CA ALA A 120 -0.38 -17.93 -3.42
C ALA A 120 0.48 -16.68 -3.10
N HIS A 121 0.52 -15.70 -4.02
CA HIS A 121 1.21 -14.44 -3.85
C HIS A 121 0.68 -13.65 -2.65
N PHE A 122 -0.62 -13.41 -2.59
CA PHE A 122 -1.24 -12.65 -1.51
C PHE A 122 -1.19 -13.37 -0.16
N THR A 123 -1.34 -14.70 -0.17
CA THR A 123 -1.19 -15.52 1.05
C THR A 123 0.23 -15.37 1.62
N ALA A 124 1.26 -15.48 0.79
CA ALA A 124 2.64 -15.31 1.25
C ALA A 124 2.94 -13.91 1.83
N ILE A 125 2.34 -12.85 1.25
CA ILE A 125 2.44 -11.49 1.78
C ILE A 125 1.74 -11.38 3.13
N ALA A 126 0.53 -11.93 3.24
CA ALA A 126 -0.26 -11.87 4.45
C ALA A 126 0.35 -12.67 5.61
N ASP A 127 0.98 -13.82 5.31
CA ASP A 127 1.73 -14.62 6.29
C ASP A 127 2.95 -13.89 6.85
N ALA A 128 3.55 -13.00 6.06
CA ALA A 128 4.76 -12.26 6.43
C ALA A 128 4.48 -10.95 7.17
N SER A 129 3.26 -10.43 7.08
CA SER A 129 2.88 -9.12 7.63
C SER A 129 2.38 -9.23 9.07
N ASN A 130 2.86 -8.34 9.95
CA ASN A 130 2.34 -8.15 11.31
C ASN A 130 1.10 -7.23 11.35
N ARG A 131 0.68 -6.70 10.19
CA ARG A 131 -0.48 -5.83 10.04
C ARG A 131 -1.46 -6.40 9.02
N PRO A 132 -2.75 -6.07 9.11
CA PRO A 132 -3.74 -6.50 8.12
C PRO A 132 -3.33 -6.13 6.69
N VAL A 133 -3.57 -7.04 5.75
CA VAL A 133 -3.30 -6.82 4.33
C VAL A 133 -4.59 -6.46 3.59
N MET A 134 -4.51 -5.39 2.81
CA MET A 134 -5.52 -4.94 1.87
C MET A 134 -5.13 -5.37 0.46
N LEU A 135 -6.00 -6.09 -0.22
CA LEU A 135 -5.82 -6.46 -1.62
C LEU A 135 -6.04 -5.23 -2.51
N TYR A 136 -5.16 -5.00 -3.47
CA TYR A 136 -5.34 -3.93 -4.45
C TYR A 136 -5.51 -4.52 -5.85
N ASN A 137 -6.74 -4.45 -6.35
CA ASN A 137 -7.14 -5.02 -7.64
C ASN A 137 -7.39 -3.90 -8.66
N ILE A 138 -6.45 -3.73 -9.60
CA ILE A 138 -6.48 -2.68 -10.63
C ILE A 138 -6.21 -3.25 -12.03
N PRO A 139 -7.14 -3.99 -12.62
CA PRO A 139 -6.93 -4.70 -13.90
C PRO A 139 -6.49 -3.79 -15.04
N GLY A 140 -6.94 -2.55 -15.08
CA GLY A 140 -6.56 -1.57 -16.10
C GLY A 140 -5.07 -1.21 -16.13
N ARG A 141 -4.35 -1.42 -15.02
CA ARG A 141 -2.89 -1.16 -14.91
C ARG A 141 -2.08 -2.45 -14.81
N SER A 142 -2.57 -3.43 -14.06
CA SER A 142 -1.85 -4.71 -13.85
C SER A 142 -2.03 -5.69 -14.99
N ALA A 143 -3.02 -5.48 -15.88
CA ALA A 143 -3.44 -6.39 -16.96
C ALA A 143 -3.88 -7.78 -16.47
N VAL A 144 -4.09 -7.94 -15.17
CA VAL A 144 -4.71 -9.09 -14.51
C VAL A 144 -5.61 -8.60 -13.37
N GLY A 145 -6.62 -9.37 -13.04
CA GLY A 145 -7.53 -9.06 -11.94
C GLY A 145 -7.90 -10.30 -11.14
N LEU A 146 -8.14 -10.10 -9.86
CA LEU A 146 -8.73 -11.13 -9.01
C LEU A 146 -10.18 -11.37 -9.41
N THR A 147 -10.56 -12.64 -9.51
CA THR A 147 -11.98 -13.03 -9.59
C THR A 147 -12.63 -12.95 -8.21
N VAL A 148 -13.96 -12.86 -8.18
CA VAL A 148 -14.72 -12.89 -6.93
C VAL A 148 -14.37 -14.13 -6.10
N ASP A 149 -14.29 -15.31 -6.72
CA ASP A 149 -13.94 -16.57 -6.04
C ASP A 149 -12.55 -16.51 -5.42
N SER A 150 -11.58 -15.86 -6.09
CA SER A 150 -10.24 -15.67 -5.54
C SER A 150 -10.24 -14.71 -4.35
N VAL A 151 -11.02 -13.64 -4.41
CA VAL A 151 -11.17 -12.70 -3.27
C VAL A 151 -11.84 -13.41 -2.09
N VAL A 152 -12.92 -14.18 -2.33
CA VAL A 152 -13.58 -14.98 -1.28
C VAL A 152 -12.62 -15.99 -0.66
N THR A 153 -11.78 -16.64 -1.48
CA THR A 153 -10.75 -17.57 -0.98
C THR A 153 -9.73 -16.84 -0.10
N LEU A 154 -9.22 -15.70 -0.57
CA LEU A 154 -8.26 -14.89 0.18
C LEU A 154 -8.86 -14.30 1.47
N ALA A 155 -10.15 -13.96 1.48
CA ALA A 155 -10.85 -13.46 2.66
C ALA A 155 -10.98 -14.49 3.79
N GLN A 156 -10.68 -15.77 3.55
CA GLN A 156 -10.57 -16.79 4.62
C GLN A 156 -9.24 -16.66 5.40
N HIS A 157 -8.27 -15.92 4.87
CA HIS A 157 -7.01 -15.70 5.55
C HIS A 157 -7.20 -14.67 6.69
N PRO A 158 -6.79 -14.98 7.94
CA PRO A 158 -7.08 -14.13 9.10
C PRO A 158 -6.49 -12.71 8.98
N ASN A 159 -5.42 -12.56 8.21
CA ASN A 159 -4.72 -11.29 8.03
C ASN A 159 -5.06 -10.58 6.70
N ILE A 160 -6.06 -11.05 5.94
CA ILE A 160 -6.59 -10.37 4.75
C ILE A 160 -8.01 -9.93 5.07
N ASN A 161 -8.23 -8.63 5.26
CA ASN A 161 -9.51 -8.14 5.75
C ASN A 161 -10.16 -7.05 4.89
N ARG A 162 -9.51 -6.62 3.79
CA ARG A 162 -10.03 -5.60 2.87
C ARG A 162 -9.59 -5.83 1.44
N SER A 163 -10.35 -5.25 0.52
CA SER A 163 -10.00 -5.16 -0.89
C SER A 163 -10.30 -3.75 -1.41
N GLU A 164 -9.40 -3.19 -2.20
CA GLU A 164 -9.61 -1.96 -2.97
C GLU A 164 -9.75 -2.34 -4.44
N GLU A 165 -10.93 -2.05 -5.01
CA GLU A 165 -11.26 -2.34 -6.40
C GLU A 165 -11.23 -1.03 -7.21
N ARG A 166 -10.28 -0.92 -8.15
CA ARG A 166 -10.21 0.19 -9.09
C ARG A 166 -10.61 -0.26 -10.48
N ARG A 167 -11.77 0.19 -10.91
CA ARG A 167 -12.21 0.08 -12.31
C ARG A 167 -11.92 1.41 -12.99
N VAL A 168 -11.05 1.39 -14.01
CA VAL A 168 -10.96 2.51 -14.96
C VAL A 168 -12.17 2.36 -15.86
N GLY A 169 -13.13 3.28 -15.73
CA GLY A 169 -14.37 3.30 -16.50
C GLY A 169 -14.16 3.51 -17.99
#